data_39e4df0cb524d5b28bb2235eb95473bd
#
_entry.id   39e4df0cb524d5b28bb2235eb95473bd
#
_cell.length_a   1.000
_cell.length_b   1.000
_cell.length_c   1.000
_cell.angle_alpha   90.00
_cell.angle_beta   90.00
_cell.angle_gamma   90.00
#
_symmetry.space_group_name_H-M   'P 1'
#
loop_
_entity.id
_entity.type
_entity.pdbx_description
1 polymer ?
#
loop_
_entity_poly.entity_id
_entity_poly.type
_entity_poly.pdbx_seq_one_letter_code
_entity_poly.pdbx_strand_id
1 'polypeptide(L)'
;MLLHEFNWKKEVLQASGPVLVDFWASWCSPCRAMNSTIDALASEFRVCKVNVDTNQELAAHYGISSIPALMIFKDGQIAARHVGVTPEATLLAEMQKLSER
;
A
#
# COMPACT_ATOMS: atom_id res chain seq x y z
N MET A 1 -8.46 7.07 4.01
CA MET A 1 -8.51 6.22 5.23
C MET A 1 -7.21 5.47 5.38
N LEU A 2 -6.52 5.66 6.48
CA LEU A 2 -5.25 4.95 6.76
C LEU A 2 -5.50 3.86 7.79
N LEU A 3 -5.20 2.60 7.41
CA LEU A 3 -5.41 1.43 8.26
C LEU A 3 -4.08 0.79 8.62
N HIS A 4 -3.82 0.60 9.93
CA HIS A 4 -2.64 -0.09 10.46
C HIS A 4 -2.98 -1.52 10.88
N GLU A 5 -4.15 -1.72 11.49
CA GLU A 5 -4.67 -3.04 11.84
C GLU A 5 -5.99 -3.23 11.11
N PHE A 6 -6.12 -4.34 10.39
CA PHE A 6 -7.27 -4.55 9.54
C PHE A 6 -7.37 -6.01 9.12
N ASN A 7 -8.54 -6.37 8.62
CA ASN A 7 -8.76 -7.68 8.03
C ASN A 7 -8.34 -7.62 6.56
N TRP A 8 -7.28 -8.33 6.20
CA TRP A 8 -6.72 -8.32 4.84
C TRP A 8 -7.76 -8.67 3.79
N LYS A 9 -8.49 -9.76 4.01
CA LYS A 9 -9.49 -10.21 3.05
C LYS A 9 -10.57 -9.16 2.83
N LYS A 10 -11.10 -8.61 3.92
CA LYS A 10 -12.19 -7.63 3.88
C LYS A 10 -11.73 -6.28 3.34
N GLU A 11 -10.63 -5.77 3.85
CA GLU A 11 -10.23 -4.38 3.61
C GLU A 11 -9.40 -4.20 2.33
N VAL A 12 -8.79 -5.27 1.84
CA VAL A 12 -7.96 -5.22 0.63
C VAL A 12 -8.57 -6.07 -0.48
N LEU A 13 -8.74 -7.37 -0.27
CA LEU A 13 -9.16 -8.27 -1.34
C LEU A 13 -10.62 -8.09 -1.74
N GLN A 14 -11.49 -7.72 -0.82
CA GLN A 14 -12.92 -7.53 -1.06
C GLN A 14 -13.33 -6.06 -1.09
N ALA A 15 -12.38 -5.14 -1.02
CA ALA A 15 -12.68 -3.72 -1.06
C ALA A 15 -13.21 -3.30 -2.42
N SER A 16 -14.16 -2.36 -2.43
CA SER A 16 -14.55 -1.71 -3.66
C SER A 16 -13.60 -0.54 -3.92
N GLY A 17 -13.15 -0.40 -5.17
CA GLY A 17 -12.17 0.60 -5.53
C GLY A 17 -10.73 0.21 -5.23
N PRO A 18 -9.77 1.03 -5.62
CA PRO A 18 -8.36 0.73 -5.42
C PRO A 18 -7.94 0.90 -3.97
N VAL A 19 -6.99 0.06 -3.55
CA VAL A 19 -6.38 0.11 -2.22
C VAL A 19 -4.87 0.17 -2.38
N LEU A 20 -4.24 1.16 -1.76
CA LEU A 20 -2.79 1.25 -1.70
C LEU A 20 -2.31 0.49 -0.46
N VAL A 21 -1.38 -0.42 -0.66
CA VAL A 21 -0.77 -1.19 0.42
C VAL A 21 0.70 -0.82 0.52
N ASP A 22 1.11 -0.35 1.70
CA ASP A 22 2.48 0.05 2.01
C ASP A 22 3.11 -0.99 2.92
N PHE A 23 4.01 -1.82 2.38
CA PHE A 23 4.81 -2.75 3.17
C PHE A 23 6.03 -2.00 3.69
N TRP A 24 6.18 -1.96 5.01
CA TRP A 24 7.17 -1.12 5.68
C TRP A 24 7.73 -1.80 6.92
N ALA A 25 8.79 -1.20 7.50
CA ALA A 25 9.31 -1.58 8.82
C ALA A 25 9.80 -0.33 9.55
N SER A 26 9.81 -0.38 10.88
CA SER A 26 10.20 0.77 11.71
C SER A 26 11.68 1.14 11.56
N TRP A 27 12.54 0.18 11.24
CA TRP A 27 13.98 0.38 11.05
C TRP A 27 14.35 0.89 9.66
N CYS A 28 13.38 1.03 8.78
CA CYS A 28 13.59 1.37 7.37
C CYS A 28 13.48 2.88 7.15
N SER A 29 14.60 3.57 6.91
CA SER A 29 14.61 5.01 6.65
C SER A 29 13.83 5.41 5.40
N PRO A 30 13.98 4.73 4.26
CA PRO A 30 13.16 5.05 3.08
C PRO A 30 11.67 4.89 3.32
N CYS A 31 11.27 3.93 4.18
CA CYS A 31 9.87 3.77 4.56
C CYS A 31 9.34 5.00 5.30
N ARG A 32 10.15 5.54 6.22
CA ARG A 32 9.78 6.77 6.94
C ARG A 32 9.67 7.96 6.01
N ALA A 33 10.53 8.03 5.00
CA ALA A 33 10.47 9.09 4.00
C ALA A 33 9.16 9.09 3.21
N MET A 34 8.48 7.94 3.13
CA MET A 34 7.19 7.82 2.45
C MET A 34 6.00 8.26 3.29
N ASN A 35 6.16 8.49 4.60
CA ASN A 35 5.02 8.72 5.49
C ASN A 35 4.15 9.91 5.08
N SER A 36 4.76 11.02 4.66
CA SER A 36 3.99 12.20 4.24
C SER A 36 3.17 11.92 2.97
N THR A 37 3.75 11.19 2.02
CA THR A 37 3.04 10.75 0.80
C THR A 37 1.88 9.81 1.15
N ILE A 38 2.12 8.85 2.03
CA ILE A 38 1.10 7.90 2.47
C ILE A 38 -0.06 8.63 3.17
N ASP A 39 0.25 9.57 4.07
CA ASP A 39 -0.77 10.36 4.77
C ASP A 39 -1.60 11.19 3.78
N ALA A 40 -0.95 11.81 2.80
CA ALA A 40 -1.65 12.60 1.78
C ALA A 40 -2.61 11.74 0.96
N LEU A 41 -2.18 10.54 0.54
CA LEU A 41 -3.03 9.64 -0.24
C LEU A 41 -4.16 9.06 0.61
N ALA A 42 -3.94 8.85 1.90
CA ALA A 42 -4.96 8.32 2.81
C ALA A 42 -6.11 9.30 3.02
N SER A 43 -5.92 10.60 2.75
CA SER A 43 -7.00 11.58 2.84
C SER A 43 -8.06 11.39 1.75
N GLU A 44 -7.71 10.75 0.64
CA GLU A 44 -8.59 10.55 -0.51
C GLU A 44 -8.92 9.07 -0.76
N PHE A 45 -8.02 8.16 -0.39
CA PHE A 45 -8.14 6.75 -0.74
C PHE A 45 -7.97 5.86 0.48
N ARG A 46 -8.31 4.58 0.33
CA ARG A 46 -7.99 3.58 1.33
C ARG A 46 -6.51 3.21 1.21
N VAL A 47 -5.78 3.35 2.31
CA VAL A 47 -4.37 3.00 2.42
C VAL A 47 -4.18 2.07 3.60
N CYS A 48 -3.56 0.92 3.37
CA CYS A 48 -3.26 -0.06 4.40
C CYS A 48 -1.76 -0.16 4.59
N LYS A 49 -1.28 0.04 5.81
CA LYS A 49 0.14 -0.11 6.15
C LYS A 49 0.36 -1.49 6.76
N VAL A 50 1.26 -2.26 6.17
CA VAL A 50 1.60 -3.60 6.61
C VAL A 50 3.05 -3.62 7.11
N ASN A 51 3.22 -3.76 8.42
CA ASN A 51 4.54 -3.93 9.02
C ASN A 51 5.05 -5.34 8.71
N VAL A 52 6.15 -5.45 7.97
CA VAL A 52 6.67 -6.75 7.52
C VAL A 52 7.20 -7.59 8.68
N ASP A 53 7.63 -6.97 9.78
CA ASP A 53 8.16 -7.71 10.93
C ASP A 53 7.05 -8.44 11.70
N THR A 54 5.85 -7.89 11.71
CA THR A 54 4.69 -8.47 12.41
C THR A 54 3.73 -9.19 11.46
N ASN A 55 3.96 -9.14 10.15
CA ASN A 55 3.13 -9.77 9.12
C ASN A 55 4.01 -10.54 8.14
N GLN A 56 4.86 -11.42 8.66
CA GLN A 56 5.87 -12.11 7.87
C GLN A 56 5.28 -13.03 6.81
N GLU A 57 4.21 -13.75 7.14
CA GLU A 57 3.55 -14.65 6.19
C GLU A 57 2.93 -13.87 5.02
N LEU A 58 2.29 -12.75 5.32
CA LEU A 58 1.68 -11.92 4.30
C LEU A 58 2.75 -11.32 3.36
N ALA A 59 3.83 -10.80 3.93
CA ALA A 59 4.94 -10.26 3.17
C ALA A 59 5.57 -11.32 2.26
N ALA A 60 5.79 -12.53 2.80
CA ALA A 60 6.34 -13.64 2.02
C ALA A 60 5.40 -14.06 0.90
N HIS A 61 4.10 -14.10 1.15
CA HIS A 61 3.10 -14.47 0.14
C HIS A 61 3.18 -13.55 -1.09
N TYR A 62 3.41 -12.26 -0.87
CA TYR A 62 3.51 -11.29 -1.97
C TYR A 62 4.94 -11.04 -2.44
N GLY A 63 5.89 -11.84 -1.96
CA GLY A 63 7.28 -11.78 -2.43
C GLY A 63 7.99 -10.49 -2.06
N ILE A 64 7.70 -9.93 -0.88
CA ILE A 64 8.31 -8.68 -0.42
C ILE A 64 9.74 -8.96 0.03
N SER A 65 10.72 -8.55 -0.78
CA SER A 65 12.15 -8.71 -0.48
C SER A 65 12.86 -7.38 -0.19
N SER A 66 12.27 -6.28 -0.63
CA SER A 66 12.81 -4.93 -0.39
C SER A 66 11.68 -4.01 0.02
N ILE A 67 11.95 -3.08 0.93
CA ILE A 67 10.96 -2.11 1.43
C ILE A 67 11.50 -0.69 1.34
N PRO A 68 10.61 0.33 1.20
CA PRO A 68 9.16 0.18 1.09
C PRO A 68 8.74 -0.52 -0.19
N ALA A 69 7.69 -1.33 -0.11
CA ALA A 69 7.07 -1.91 -1.28
C ALA A 69 5.63 -1.42 -1.33
N LEU A 70 5.26 -0.80 -2.42
CA LEU A 70 3.95 -0.16 -2.59
C LEU A 70 3.19 -0.93 -3.66
N MET A 71 2.05 -1.49 -3.28
CA MET A 71 1.18 -2.22 -4.19
C MET A 71 -0.18 -1.58 -4.22
N ILE A 72 -0.76 -1.47 -5.41
CA ILE A 72 -2.14 -1.05 -5.55
C ILE A 72 -2.96 -2.27 -5.94
N PHE A 73 -3.97 -2.56 -5.11
CA PHE A 73 -4.91 -3.65 -5.36
C PHE A 73 -6.21 -3.08 -5.92
N LYS A 74 -6.78 -3.78 -6.90
CA LYS A 74 -8.09 -3.47 -7.45
C LYS A 74 -8.81 -4.79 -7.69
N ASP A 75 -10.00 -4.93 -7.12
CA ASP A 75 -10.82 -6.14 -7.24
C ASP A 75 -10.07 -7.42 -6.83
N GLY A 76 -9.28 -7.31 -5.77
CA GLY A 76 -8.53 -8.43 -5.20
C GLY A 76 -7.24 -8.78 -5.93
N GLN A 77 -6.85 -8.01 -6.94
CA GLN A 77 -5.65 -8.27 -7.74
C GLN A 77 -4.68 -7.10 -7.71
N ILE A 78 -3.39 -7.40 -7.87
CA ILE A 78 -2.36 -6.37 -7.94
C ILE A 78 -2.46 -5.66 -9.28
N ALA A 79 -2.76 -4.35 -9.24
CA ALA A 79 -2.86 -3.52 -10.44
C ALA A 79 -1.56 -2.75 -10.71
N ALA A 80 -0.78 -2.46 -9.67
CA ALA A 80 0.50 -1.75 -9.79
C ALA A 80 1.42 -2.15 -8.63
N ARG A 81 2.72 -2.09 -8.86
CA ARG A 81 3.74 -2.49 -7.89
C ARG A 81 4.96 -1.59 -8.04
N HIS A 82 5.40 -1.00 -6.92
CA HIS A 82 6.60 -0.18 -6.86
C HIS A 82 7.46 -0.60 -5.69
N VAL A 83 8.78 -0.58 -5.86
CA VAL A 83 9.74 -0.87 -4.79
C VAL A 83 10.62 0.35 -4.59
N GLY A 84 10.77 0.77 -3.34
CA GLY A 84 11.53 1.95 -2.98
C GLY A 84 10.67 3.20 -2.91
N VAL A 85 11.30 4.33 -2.61
CA VAL A 85 10.61 5.62 -2.51
C VAL A 85 10.00 5.96 -3.87
N THR A 86 8.69 6.18 -3.88
CA THR A 86 7.92 6.43 -5.08
C THR A 86 7.23 7.79 -4.98
N PRO A 87 7.31 8.65 -6.02
CA PRO A 87 6.70 9.97 -5.97
C PRO A 87 5.19 9.92 -5.74
N GLU A 88 4.69 10.86 -4.96
CA GLU A 88 3.26 11.00 -4.69
C GLU A 88 2.46 11.12 -5.98
N ALA A 89 2.94 11.91 -6.94
CA ALA A 89 2.26 12.11 -8.22
C ALA A 89 2.05 10.81 -8.98
N THR A 90 3.03 9.91 -8.94
CA THR A 90 2.92 8.60 -9.58
C THR A 90 1.81 7.76 -8.96
N LEU A 91 1.81 7.66 -7.64
CA LEU A 91 0.82 6.87 -6.91
C LEU A 91 -0.58 7.49 -7.04
N LEU A 92 -0.67 8.82 -6.95
CA LEU A 92 -1.93 9.53 -7.08
C LEU A 92 -2.56 9.28 -8.45
N ALA A 93 -1.77 9.41 -9.52
CA ALA A 93 -2.26 9.19 -10.88
C ALA A 93 -2.78 7.77 -11.07
N GLU A 94 -2.07 6.77 -10.56
CA GLU A 94 -2.49 5.37 -10.64
C GLU A 94 -3.77 5.12 -9.84
N MET A 95 -3.86 5.66 -8.63
CA MET A 95 -5.05 5.52 -7.79
C MET A 95 -6.27 6.18 -8.43
N GLN A 96 -6.09 7.38 -9.00
CA GLN A 96 -7.16 8.08 -9.68
C GLN A 96 -7.65 7.31 -10.90
N LYS A 97 -6.73 6.79 -11.70
CA LYS A 97 -7.08 6.00 -12.88
C LYS A 97 -7.87 4.75 -12.52
N LEU A 98 -7.47 4.06 -11.47
CA LEU A 98 -8.14 2.85 -11.01
C LEU A 98 -9.48 3.14 -10.31
N SER A 99 -9.70 4.39 -9.90
CA SER A 99 -10.97 4.83 -9.32
C SER A 99 -12.02 5.17 -10.40
N GLU A 100 -11.62 5.31 -11.63
CA GLU A 100 -12.53 5.57 -12.75
C GLU A 100 -13.36 4.32 -13.06
N ARG A 101 -14.57 4.56 -13.52
CA ARG A 101 -15.51 3.49 -13.92
C ARG A 101 -15.51 3.29 -15.44
#